data_ab7a5f9706317136e1bcabbba7f38826
#
_entry.id   ab7a5f9706317136e1bcabbba7f38826
#
_cell.length_a   1.000
_cell.length_b   1.000
_cell.length_c   1.000
_cell.angle_alpha   90.00
_cell.angle_beta   90.00
_cell.angle_gamma   90.00
#
_symmetry.space_group_name_H-M   'P 1'
#
loop_
_entity.id
_entity.type
_entity.pdbx_description
1 polymer ?
#
loop_
_entity_poly.entity_id
_entity_poly.type
_entity_poly.pdbx_seq_one_letter_code
_entity_poly.pdbx_strand_id
1 'polypeptide(L)'
;MDNKFNFKSIKKAFADRVRPSESIYTSKNNSYVKYGEFNDFPRHLIDLYNNSSIHSTCVNAIVDGIVGEGLVSSTSDILDRANPEEGWNDVYRRLALDFKLYGGYAFEVVYNKSRTRVAAVYHIDFSWLRAKEMNYRGKIEGYYISDEWGDKYRYSTKTVPEDVPFLPVYNPAKAQEEPKQIYVYRPYAPGQKYYPLPDYVGALRVIDLDEEVDNFHLNNIKNGLAPSLAITTFTNADPDQRQAIELMLREQYQGTDNAGSLLYMDLDSPENAPVITPIPQNGADGYYTTLSELVTQKILTAHRITSPMILGIKTPGQLGGRDEIIDAYLLLVNTVIRPYQQTLLTSIEEMLEMMYPEKGDISVGVQQLKLFADGEEEVDVVTSTEAEVGEDSELEAEIEKADEAADADSNNDRFPI
;
A
#
# COMPACT_ATOMS: atom_id res chain seq x y z
N MET A 1 -14.36 -39.14 -12.59
CA MET A 1 -13.16 -38.25 -12.54
C MET A 1 -13.18 -37.56 -11.19
N ASP A 2 -12.39 -38.10 -10.24
CA ASP A 2 -12.36 -37.58 -8.86
C ASP A 2 -11.63 -36.22 -8.83
N ASN A 3 -12.40 -35.15 -8.80
CA ASN A 3 -11.88 -33.82 -8.56
C ASN A 3 -11.66 -33.66 -7.04
N LYS A 4 -10.57 -34.27 -6.53
CA LYS A 4 -10.13 -34.02 -5.15
C LYS A 4 -9.61 -32.60 -5.06
N PHE A 5 -10.44 -31.68 -4.56
CA PHE A 5 -10.01 -30.34 -4.16
C PHE A 5 -8.80 -30.46 -3.23
N ASN A 6 -7.65 -30.00 -3.71
CA ASN A 6 -6.42 -30.12 -2.96
C ASN A 6 -6.20 -28.88 -2.08
N PHE A 7 -6.76 -28.89 -0.87
CA PHE A 7 -6.61 -27.82 0.12
C PHE A 7 -5.14 -27.44 0.42
N LYS A 8 -4.18 -28.34 0.19
CA LYS A 8 -2.76 -28.05 0.36
C LYS A 8 -2.25 -27.09 -0.72
N SER A 9 -2.75 -27.19 -1.96
CA SER A 9 -2.35 -26.29 -3.05
C SER A 9 -2.91 -24.88 -2.85
N ILE A 10 -4.14 -24.76 -2.33
CA ILE A 10 -4.75 -23.46 -2.01
C ILE A 10 -4.00 -22.76 -0.88
N LYS A 11 -3.71 -23.48 0.23
CA LYS A 11 -2.90 -22.94 1.34
C LYS A 11 -1.51 -22.50 0.90
N LYS A 12 -0.89 -23.22 -0.05
CA LYS A 12 0.42 -22.87 -0.58
C LYS A 12 0.35 -21.62 -1.45
N ALA A 13 -0.63 -21.51 -2.35
CA ALA A 13 -0.84 -20.35 -3.19
C ALA A 13 -1.07 -19.06 -2.37
N PHE A 14 -1.84 -19.13 -1.29
CA PHE A 14 -2.07 -18.02 -0.37
C PHE A 14 -0.77 -17.62 0.37
N ALA A 15 0.02 -18.60 0.83
CA ALA A 15 1.28 -18.31 1.53
C ALA A 15 2.34 -17.70 0.61
N ASP A 16 2.34 -18.08 -0.66
CA ASP A 16 3.32 -17.64 -1.66
C ASP A 16 3.03 -16.23 -2.19
N ARG A 17 1.76 -15.79 -2.22
CA ARG A 17 1.39 -14.41 -2.57
C ARG A 17 1.83 -13.37 -1.54
N VAL A 18 1.84 -13.73 -0.27
CA VAL A 18 2.18 -12.84 0.85
C VAL A 18 3.69 -12.58 0.98
N ARG A 19 4.51 -13.40 0.36
CA ARG A 19 5.98 -13.26 0.37
C ARG A 19 6.46 -13.06 -1.06
N PRO A 20 6.83 -11.82 -1.43
CA PRO A 20 7.37 -11.58 -2.75
C PRO A 20 8.69 -12.35 -2.88
N SER A 21 8.69 -13.36 -3.74
CA SER A 21 9.90 -14.04 -4.16
C SER A 21 10.50 -13.31 -5.36
N GLU A 22 11.82 -13.21 -5.37
CA GLU A 22 12.55 -12.67 -6.52
C GLU A 22 13.19 -13.86 -7.26
N SER A 23 12.59 -14.25 -8.37
CA SER A 23 13.13 -15.30 -9.22
C SER A 23 13.58 -14.74 -10.57
N ILE A 24 14.79 -15.12 -11.00
CA ILE A 24 15.35 -14.67 -12.26
C ILE A 24 14.69 -15.47 -13.37
N TYR A 25 14.09 -14.77 -14.32
CA TYR A 25 13.64 -15.35 -15.57
C TYR A 25 14.68 -15.10 -16.65
N THR A 26 15.38 -16.16 -17.07
CA THR A 26 16.43 -16.06 -18.06
C THR A 26 15.90 -16.48 -19.44
N SER A 27 15.92 -15.56 -20.39
CA SER A 27 15.78 -15.86 -21.81
C SER A 27 17.12 -15.66 -22.50
N LYS A 28 17.27 -16.21 -23.70
CA LYS A 28 18.55 -16.19 -24.45
C LYS A 28 19.14 -14.78 -24.64
N ASN A 29 18.31 -13.73 -24.64
CA ASN A 29 18.75 -12.36 -24.90
C ASN A 29 18.32 -11.32 -23.83
N ASN A 30 17.29 -11.59 -23.03
CA ASN A 30 16.76 -10.63 -22.07
C ASN A 30 16.36 -11.34 -20.78
N SER A 31 17.10 -11.11 -19.71
CA SER A 31 16.76 -11.60 -18.38
C SER A 31 16.08 -10.48 -17.55
N TYR A 32 14.98 -10.80 -16.92
CA TYR A 32 14.36 -9.93 -15.94
C TYR A 32 14.05 -10.70 -14.66
N VAL A 33 13.84 -9.96 -13.58
CA VAL A 33 13.50 -10.54 -12.27
C VAL A 33 12.01 -10.43 -12.05
N LYS A 34 11.36 -11.55 -11.76
CA LYS A 34 9.95 -11.57 -11.39
C LYS A 34 9.75 -10.88 -10.04
N TYR A 35 8.64 -10.15 -9.93
CA TYR A 35 8.19 -9.57 -8.68
C TYR A 35 7.05 -10.41 -8.09
N GLY A 36 7.41 -11.31 -7.18
CA GLY A 36 6.53 -12.36 -6.69
C GLY A 36 6.61 -13.66 -7.48
N GLU A 37 6.09 -14.76 -6.95
CA GLU A 37 6.15 -16.09 -7.57
C GLU A 37 5.50 -16.11 -8.96
N PHE A 38 4.36 -15.44 -9.10
CA PHE A 38 3.60 -15.36 -10.34
C PHE A 38 3.84 -14.07 -11.12
N ASN A 39 4.85 -13.28 -10.73
CA ASN A 39 5.15 -11.96 -11.30
C ASN A 39 4.01 -10.94 -11.15
N ASP A 40 3.19 -11.09 -10.13
CA ASP A 40 1.96 -10.33 -9.89
C ASP A 40 1.87 -9.67 -8.50
N PHE A 41 2.97 -9.64 -7.74
CA PHE A 41 2.96 -9.07 -6.38
C PHE A 41 2.49 -7.60 -6.34
N PRO A 42 2.92 -6.68 -7.24
CA PRO A 42 2.39 -5.32 -7.25
C PRO A 42 0.88 -5.28 -7.52
N ARG A 43 0.38 -6.16 -8.39
CA ARG A 43 -1.07 -6.25 -8.65
C ARG A 43 -1.84 -6.72 -7.42
N HIS A 44 -1.27 -7.68 -6.67
CA HIS A 44 -1.86 -8.08 -5.39
C HIS A 44 -1.95 -6.91 -4.40
N LEU A 45 -0.94 -6.03 -4.33
CA LEU A 45 -1.02 -4.82 -3.51
C LEU A 45 -2.11 -3.85 -3.98
N ILE A 46 -2.30 -3.71 -5.30
CA ILE A 46 -3.39 -2.92 -5.88
C ILE A 46 -4.75 -3.55 -5.53
N ASP A 47 -4.89 -4.87 -5.65
CA ASP A 47 -6.12 -5.58 -5.31
C ASP A 47 -6.49 -5.34 -3.83
N LEU A 48 -5.52 -5.46 -2.92
CA LEU A 48 -5.72 -5.16 -1.49
C LEU A 48 -6.15 -3.70 -1.25
N TYR A 49 -5.50 -2.75 -1.94
CA TYR A 49 -5.85 -1.33 -1.84
C TYR A 49 -7.27 -1.04 -2.34
N ASN A 50 -7.71 -1.71 -3.40
CA ASN A 50 -9.05 -1.50 -3.96
C ASN A 50 -10.15 -2.21 -3.18
N ASN A 51 -9.85 -3.32 -2.50
CA ASN A 51 -10.87 -4.19 -1.90
C ASN A 51 -11.03 -3.99 -0.39
N SER A 52 -9.96 -3.63 0.34
CA SER A 52 -10.04 -3.35 1.78
C SER A 52 -10.31 -1.88 2.05
N SER A 53 -11.48 -1.57 2.61
CA SER A 53 -11.91 -0.20 2.92
C SER A 53 -11.02 0.46 3.97
N ILE A 54 -10.58 -0.28 4.98
CA ILE A 54 -9.71 0.23 6.05
C ILE A 54 -8.30 0.48 5.52
N HIS A 55 -7.76 -0.46 4.75
CA HIS A 55 -6.42 -0.32 4.17
C HIS A 55 -6.33 0.87 3.21
N SER A 56 -7.28 1.01 2.28
CA SER A 56 -7.31 2.15 1.36
C SER A 56 -7.44 3.49 2.09
N THR A 57 -8.27 3.55 3.13
CA THR A 57 -8.40 4.77 3.96
C THR A 57 -7.09 5.14 4.64
N CYS A 58 -6.37 4.16 5.23
CA CYS A 58 -5.06 4.39 5.84
C CYS A 58 -4.03 4.88 4.83
N VAL A 59 -3.95 4.23 3.66
CA VAL A 59 -3.02 4.63 2.59
C VAL A 59 -3.32 6.06 2.14
N ASN A 60 -4.57 6.38 1.83
CA ASN A 60 -4.97 7.70 1.35
C ASN A 60 -4.72 8.79 2.40
N ALA A 61 -5.05 8.55 3.66
CA ALA A 61 -4.82 9.53 4.73
C ALA A 61 -3.31 9.85 4.93
N ILE A 62 -2.45 8.83 4.82
CA ILE A 62 -0.99 9.05 4.89
C ILE A 62 -0.50 9.79 3.64
N VAL A 63 -0.98 9.43 2.45
CA VAL A 63 -0.62 10.12 1.19
C VAL A 63 -1.07 11.58 1.23
N ASP A 64 -2.28 11.86 1.70
CA ASP A 64 -2.77 13.24 1.86
C ASP A 64 -1.91 14.03 2.85
N GLY A 65 -1.48 13.41 3.94
CA GLY A 65 -0.51 14.00 4.86
C GLY A 65 0.86 14.25 4.22
N ILE A 66 1.36 13.32 3.40
CA ILE A 66 2.63 13.48 2.67
C ILE A 66 2.54 14.65 1.69
N VAL A 67 1.44 14.73 0.94
CA VAL A 67 1.23 15.78 -0.08
C VAL A 67 0.96 17.13 0.57
N GLY A 68 0.30 17.16 1.72
CA GLY A 68 -0.06 18.41 2.39
C GLY A 68 -0.93 19.30 1.52
N GLU A 69 -0.74 20.61 1.64
CA GLU A 69 -1.34 21.63 0.75
C GLU A 69 -0.55 21.79 -0.56
N GLY A 70 0.54 21.05 -0.74
CA GLY A 70 1.37 21.03 -1.93
C GLY A 70 2.82 21.44 -1.67
N LEU A 71 3.60 21.37 -2.75
CA LEU A 71 5.01 21.77 -2.74
C LEU A 71 5.15 23.29 -2.74
N VAL A 72 6.11 23.78 -1.99
CA VAL A 72 6.52 25.18 -1.95
C VAL A 72 8.00 25.31 -2.21
N SER A 73 8.42 26.41 -2.85
CA SER A 73 9.84 26.70 -3.07
C SER A 73 10.09 28.20 -2.94
N SER A 74 11.29 28.55 -2.49
CA SER A 74 11.76 29.94 -2.47
C SER A 74 11.96 30.52 -3.87
N THR A 75 12.08 29.66 -4.87
CA THR A 75 12.29 30.03 -6.28
C THR A 75 10.97 29.94 -7.02
N SER A 76 10.49 31.06 -7.56
CA SER A 76 9.23 31.10 -8.33
C SER A 76 9.30 30.24 -9.60
N ASP A 77 8.14 29.72 -10.01
CA ASP A 77 7.85 29.09 -11.32
C ASP A 77 8.56 27.75 -11.61
N ILE A 78 9.39 27.22 -10.69
CA ILE A 78 10.09 25.96 -10.93
C ILE A 78 9.19 24.72 -10.69
N LEU A 79 8.15 24.88 -9.89
CA LEU A 79 7.20 23.81 -9.55
C LEU A 79 6.05 23.70 -10.54
N ASP A 80 5.85 24.70 -11.41
CA ASP A 80 4.73 24.74 -12.34
C ASP A 80 4.75 23.64 -13.39
N ARG A 81 5.96 23.16 -13.73
CA ARG A 81 6.15 22.17 -14.79
C ARG A 81 7.18 21.12 -14.44
N ALA A 82 6.71 19.89 -14.24
CA ALA A 82 7.54 18.69 -14.26
C ALA A 82 7.74 18.19 -15.71
N ASN A 83 6.68 18.32 -16.53
CA ASN A 83 6.66 17.97 -17.95
C ASN A 83 5.65 18.88 -18.71
N PRO A 84 5.49 18.73 -20.04
CA PRO A 84 4.55 19.58 -20.81
C PRO A 84 3.08 19.50 -20.39
N GLU A 85 2.67 18.44 -19.71
CA GLU A 85 1.29 18.13 -19.37
C GLU A 85 0.96 18.37 -17.89
N GLU A 86 1.96 18.29 -16.99
CA GLU A 86 1.76 18.23 -15.54
C GLU A 86 2.75 19.10 -14.77
N GLY A 87 2.28 19.64 -13.63
CA GLY A 87 3.12 20.28 -12.62
C GLY A 87 3.78 19.28 -11.65
N TRP A 88 4.71 19.78 -10.83
CA TRP A 88 5.37 18.95 -9.83
C TRP A 88 4.44 18.44 -8.73
N ASN A 89 3.36 19.18 -8.41
CA ASN A 89 2.38 18.72 -7.43
C ASN A 89 1.65 17.44 -7.89
N ASP A 90 1.33 17.33 -9.19
CA ASP A 90 0.67 16.15 -9.74
C ASP A 90 1.62 14.93 -9.71
N VAL A 91 2.86 15.14 -10.13
CA VAL A 91 3.91 14.11 -10.08
C VAL A 91 4.18 13.68 -8.63
N TYR A 92 4.33 14.65 -7.72
CA TYR A 92 4.59 14.40 -6.30
C TYR A 92 3.52 13.53 -5.64
N ARG A 93 2.23 13.84 -5.88
CA ARG A 93 1.11 13.04 -5.36
C ARG A 93 1.18 11.59 -5.82
N ARG A 94 1.52 11.35 -7.08
CA ARG A 94 1.65 9.98 -7.62
C ARG A 94 2.84 9.26 -7.03
N LEU A 95 3.99 9.93 -6.91
CA LEU A 95 5.17 9.36 -6.26
C LEU A 95 4.91 9.02 -4.79
N ALA A 96 4.16 9.87 -4.07
CA ALA A 96 3.77 9.63 -2.69
C ALA A 96 2.88 8.39 -2.55
N LEU A 97 1.91 8.23 -3.47
CA LEU A 97 1.05 7.04 -3.48
C LEU A 97 1.85 5.76 -3.77
N ASP A 98 2.70 5.77 -4.80
CA ASP A 98 3.55 4.63 -5.13
C ASP A 98 4.48 4.28 -3.98
N PHE A 99 5.10 5.27 -3.36
CA PHE A 99 5.99 5.04 -2.24
C PHE A 99 5.27 4.40 -1.05
N LYS A 100 4.05 4.85 -0.74
CA LYS A 100 3.25 4.25 0.34
C LYS A 100 2.74 2.86 -0.04
N LEU A 101 2.28 2.67 -1.29
CA LEU A 101 1.65 1.42 -1.73
C LEU A 101 2.67 0.30 -1.99
N TYR A 102 3.79 0.62 -2.65
CA TYR A 102 4.79 -0.38 -3.06
C TYR A 102 6.06 -0.37 -2.20
N GLY A 103 6.27 0.69 -1.42
CA GLY A 103 7.51 0.92 -0.67
C GLY A 103 8.64 1.51 -1.52
N GLY A 104 8.35 1.97 -2.72
CA GLY A 104 9.27 2.61 -3.64
C GLY A 104 8.53 3.36 -4.72
N TYR A 105 9.24 4.17 -5.50
CA TYR A 105 8.66 4.96 -6.58
C TYR A 105 9.62 5.09 -7.75
N ALA A 106 9.09 5.49 -8.91
CA ALA A 106 9.89 5.66 -10.11
C ALA A 106 9.37 6.78 -11.01
N PHE A 107 10.26 7.37 -11.77
CA PHE A 107 9.93 8.32 -12.81
C PHE A 107 10.93 8.27 -13.98
N GLU A 108 10.45 8.57 -15.17
CA GLU A 108 11.27 8.75 -16.37
C GLU A 108 11.90 10.14 -16.36
N VAL A 109 13.19 10.19 -16.60
CA VAL A 109 13.96 11.42 -16.75
C VAL A 109 14.30 11.59 -18.23
N VAL A 110 13.84 12.68 -18.82
CA VAL A 110 14.06 12.99 -20.24
C VAL A 110 14.98 14.19 -20.37
N TYR A 111 16.12 14.01 -21.05
CA TYR A 111 17.06 15.09 -21.31
C TYR A 111 16.66 15.95 -22.54
N ASN A 112 17.07 17.20 -22.54
CA ASN A 112 16.88 18.11 -23.66
C ASN A 112 17.67 17.64 -24.92
N LYS A 113 17.44 18.28 -26.07
CA LYS A 113 18.11 17.91 -27.33
C LYS A 113 19.64 18.01 -27.27
N SER A 114 20.17 18.96 -26.52
CA SER A 114 21.62 19.13 -26.30
C SER A 114 22.15 18.21 -25.19
N ARG A 115 21.29 17.51 -24.46
CA ARG A 115 21.62 16.57 -23.39
C ARG A 115 22.47 17.20 -22.25
N THR A 116 22.22 18.48 -22.01
CA THR A 116 22.93 19.27 -21.01
C THR A 116 22.12 19.44 -19.72
N ARG A 117 20.80 19.26 -19.78
CA ARG A 117 19.90 19.37 -18.64
C ARG A 117 18.68 18.47 -18.81
N VAL A 118 18.02 18.16 -17.74
CA VAL A 118 16.71 17.50 -17.73
C VAL A 118 15.67 18.43 -18.33
N ALA A 119 14.84 17.95 -19.22
CA ALA A 119 13.79 18.70 -19.89
C ALA A 119 12.41 18.36 -19.35
N ALA A 120 12.21 17.13 -18.90
CA ALA A 120 10.92 16.67 -18.37
C ALA A 120 11.12 15.45 -17.44
N VAL A 121 10.20 15.33 -16.48
CA VAL A 121 10.09 14.19 -15.58
C VAL A 121 8.65 13.67 -15.66
N TYR A 122 8.49 12.37 -15.91
CA TYR A 122 7.19 11.71 -16.00
C TYR A 122 7.09 10.60 -14.95
N HIS A 123 6.02 10.59 -14.17
CA HIS A 123 5.72 9.49 -13.27
C HIS A 123 5.58 8.17 -14.05
N ILE A 124 6.11 7.09 -13.52
CA ILE A 124 5.90 5.72 -14.01
C ILE A 124 5.32 4.90 -12.86
N ASP A 125 4.16 4.29 -13.08
CA ASP A 125 3.55 3.37 -12.12
C ASP A 125 4.54 2.26 -11.75
N PHE A 126 4.84 2.14 -10.48
CA PHE A 126 5.84 1.19 -10.00
C PHE A 126 5.46 -0.28 -10.30
N SER A 127 4.17 -0.57 -10.43
CA SER A 127 3.68 -1.91 -10.80
C SER A 127 4.12 -2.36 -12.18
N TRP A 128 4.39 -1.41 -13.09
CA TRP A 128 4.81 -1.69 -14.47
C TRP A 128 6.28 -2.07 -14.60
N LEU A 129 7.06 -1.94 -13.53
CA LEU A 129 8.51 -2.14 -13.58
C LEU A 129 8.90 -3.58 -13.34
N ARG A 130 9.83 -4.09 -14.17
CA ARG A 130 10.59 -5.30 -13.87
C ARG A 130 12.07 -5.06 -14.07
N ALA A 131 12.84 -5.32 -13.01
CA ALA A 131 14.26 -5.10 -13.02
C ALA A 131 14.96 -6.06 -13.98
N LYS A 132 15.91 -5.55 -14.76
CA LYS A 132 16.90 -6.37 -15.43
C LYS A 132 17.76 -7.09 -14.38
N GLU A 133 18.18 -8.32 -14.65
CA GLU A 133 19.12 -9.04 -13.79
C GLU A 133 20.37 -8.22 -13.52
N MET A 134 20.83 -8.22 -12.27
CA MET A 134 22.06 -7.52 -11.87
C MET A 134 23.24 -8.01 -12.69
N ASN A 135 24.09 -7.09 -13.08
CA ASN A 135 25.35 -7.41 -13.71
C ASN A 135 26.34 -8.04 -12.71
N TYR A 136 27.51 -8.48 -13.21
CA TYR A 136 28.56 -9.10 -12.40
C TYR A 136 29.08 -8.23 -11.23
N ARG A 137 28.76 -6.92 -11.22
CA ARG A 137 29.08 -5.97 -10.15
C ARG A 137 27.95 -5.80 -9.14
N GLY A 138 26.85 -6.58 -9.27
CA GLY A 138 25.67 -6.48 -8.40
C GLY A 138 24.84 -5.22 -8.63
N LYS A 139 24.91 -4.58 -9.82
CA LYS A 139 24.14 -3.38 -10.16
C LYS A 139 23.04 -3.72 -11.16
N ILE A 140 21.84 -3.18 -10.93
CA ILE A 140 20.73 -3.17 -11.90
C ILE A 140 21.06 -2.13 -12.96
N GLU A 141 21.02 -2.51 -14.23
CA GLU A 141 21.35 -1.63 -15.35
C GLU A 141 20.13 -0.89 -15.91
N GLY A 142 18.91 -1.36 -15.64
CA GLY A 142 17.69 -0.76 -16.11
C GLY A 142 16.46 -1.59 -15.80
N TYR A 143 15.32 -1.12 -16.27
CA TYR A 143 14.02 -1.73 -16.04
C TYR A 143 13.24 -1.86 -17.34
N TYR A 144 12.52 -2.97 -17.45
CA TYR A 144 11.49 -3.20 -18.47
C TYR A 144 10.17 -2.63 -17.97
N ILE A 145 9.40 -2.01 -18.85
CA ILE A 145 8.15 -1.32 -18.51
C ILE A 145 7.00 -1.94 -19.29
N SER A 146 5.99 -2.46 -18.58
CA SER A 146 4.76 -2.97 -19.18
C SER A 146 3.64 -2.97 -18.13
N ASP A 147 2.43 -2.70 -18.56
CA ASP A 147 1.19 -2.82 -17.78
C ASP A 147 0.62 -4.25 -17.74
N GLU A 148 1.12 -5.13 -18.62
CA GLU A 148 0.58 -6.49 -18.85
C GLU A 148 1.30 -7.62 -18.09
N TRP A 149 2.19 -7.33 -17.14
CA TRP A 149 2.99 -8.36 -16.46
C TRP A 149 2.18 -9.48 -15.80
N GLY A 150 1.00 -9.20 -15.26
CA GLY A 150 0.16 -10.17 -14.56
C GLY A 150 -0.62 -11.11 -15.48
N ASP A 151 -1.05 -10.65 -16.65
CA ASP A 151 -1.98 -11.37 -17.51
C ASP A 151 -1.27 -12.08 -18.66
N LYS A 152 -0.42 -11.37 -19.40
CA LYS A 152 0.25 -11.89 -20.60
C LYS A 152 1.48 -12.74 -20.27
N TYR A 153 2.17 -12.41 -19.17
CA TYR A 153 3.44 -13.02 -18.81
C TYR A 153 3.39 -13.92 -17.58
N ARG A 154 2.21 -14.11 -17.00
CA ARG A 154 2.02 -14.94 -15.79
C ARG A 154 2.49 -16.38 -15.96
N TYR A 155 2.21 -16.96 -17.13
CA TYR A 155 2.55 -18.34 -17.46
C TYR A 155 3.50 -18.47 -18.66
N SER A 156 3.97 -17.35 -19.19
CA SER A 156 4.84 -17.39 -20.36
C SER A 156 6.24 -17.84 -19.94
N THR A 157 6.65 -18.98 -20.48
CA THR A 157 8.06 -19.42 -20.50
C THR A 157 8.84 -18.74 -21.62
N LYS A 158 8.22 -17.79 -22.31
CA LYS A 158 8.80 -17.09 -23.46
C LYS A 158 9.33 -15.72 -23.05
N THR A 159 10.42 -15.35 -23.66
CA THR A 159 11.14 -14.08 -23.71
C THR A 159 10.27 -12.86 -23.35
N VAL A 160 10.85 -11.89 -22.62
CA VAL A 160 10.37 -10.51 -22.73
C VAL A 160 10.24 -10.23 -24.22
N PRO A 161 9.08 -9.83 -24.73
CA PRO A 161 8.95 -9.47 -26.11
C PRO A 161 9.99 -8.41 -26.46
N GLU A 162 10.52 -8.47 -27.68
CA GLU A 162 11.52 -7.48 -28.15
C GLU A 162 10.96 -6.05 -28.16
N ASP A 163 9.64 -5.93 -28.08
CA ASP A 163 8.87 -4.68 -28.08
C ASP A 163 8.60 -4.07 -26.70
N VAL A 164 8.96 -4.75 -25.58
CA VAL A 164 8.81 -4.16 -24.24
C VAL A 164 9.84 -3.06 -24.03
N PRO A 165 9.41 -1.82 -23.76
CA PRO A 165 10.30 -0.71 -23.51
C PRO A 165 11.29 -1.00 -22.37
N PHE A 166 12.54 -0.62 -22.57
CA PHE A 166 13.60 -0.71 -21.58
C PHE A 166 14.18 0.67 -21.34
N LEU A 167 14.24 1.08 -20.08
CA LEU A 167 14.93 2.30 -19.67
C LEU A 167 16.15 1.97 -18.80
N PRO A 168 17.32 2.53 -19.14
CA PRO A 168 18.51 2.43 -18.30
C PRO A 168 18.31 3.22 -17.01
N VAL A 169 18.94 2.74 -15.92
CA VAL A 169 18.92 3.44 -14.62
C VAL A 169 19.57 4.82 -14.76
N TYR A 170 18.95 5.80 -14.10
CA TYR A 170 19.40 7.18 -14.04
C TYR A 170 20.88 7.29 -13.70
N ASN A 171 21.60 7.93 -14.59
CA ASN A 171 23.02 8.26 -14.48
C ASN A 171 23.33 9.52 -15.31
N PRO A 172 23.46 10.69 -14.67
CA PRO A 172 23.73 11.95 -15.38
C PRO A 172 24.96 11.90 -16.28
N ALA A 173 25.99 11.13 -15.91
CA ALA A 173 27.21 10.99 -16.71
C ALA A 173 26.98 10.32 -18.07
N LYS A 174 25.87 9.59 -18.23
CA LYS A 174 25.49 8.91 -19.48
C LYS A 174 24.41 9.63 -20.28
N ALA A 175 24.05 10.85 -19.92
CA ALA A 175 23.00 11.62 -20.59
C ALA A 175 23.23 11.76 -22.11
N GLN A 176 24.48 11.79 -22.56
CA GLN A 176 24.81 11.89 -24.00
C GLN A 176 24.44 10.63 -24.80
N GLU A 177 24.56 9.46 -24.18
CA GLU A 177 24.29 8.16 -24.82
C GLU A 177 22.83 7.74 -24.62
N GLU A 178 22.29 8.00 -23.42
CA GLU A 178 21.00 7.54 -22.93
C GLU A 178 20.10 8.75 -22.59
N PRO A 179 19.39 9.34 -23.57
CA PRO A 179 18.62 10.57 -23.36
C PRO A 179 17.35 10.40 -22.55
N LYS A 180 16.92 9.16 -22.35
CA LYS A 180 15.80 8.75 -21.51
C LYS A 180 16.30 7.73 -20.52
N GLN A 181 16.07 8.00 -19.26
CA GLN A 181 16.55 7.18 -18.16
C GLN A 181 15.43 7.02 -17.13
N ILE A 182 15.53 6.02 -16.27
CA ILE A 182 14.58 5.82 -15.19
C ILE A 182 15.26 6.05 -13.83
N TYR A 183 14.70 6.93 -13.04
CA TYR A 183 15.02 7.05 -11.62
C TYR A 183 14.14 6.09 -10.83
N VAL A 184 14.74 5.25 -9.99
CA VAL A 184 14.01 4.30 -9.16
C VAL A 184 14.52 4.39 -7.73
N TYR A 185 13.64 4.83 -6.84
CA TYR A 185 13.88 4.76 -5.41
C TYR A 185 13.42 3.41 -4.86
N ARG A 186 14.32 2.68 -4.24
CA ARG A 186 14.06 1.41 -3.58
C ARG A 186 14.88 1.31 -2.30
N PRO A 187 14.26 1.49 -1.13
CA PRO A 187 14.96 1.36 0.14
C PRO A 187 15.37 -0.10 0.38
N TYR A 188 16.34 -0.26 1.27
CA TYR A 188 16.74 -1.60 1.71
C TYR A 188 15.57 -2.33 2.37
N ALA A 189 15.31 -3.54 1.90
CA ALA A 189 14.36 -4.46 2.51
C ALA A 189 15.04 -5.80 2.79
N PRO A 190 15.03 -6.32 4.04
CA PRO A 190 15.67 -7.59 4.38
C PRO A 190 15.19 -8.73 3.49
N GLY A 191 16.12 -9.43 2.85
CA GLY A 191 15.83 -10.58 1.99
C GLY A 191 15.44 -10.22 0.55
N GLN A 192 15.32 -8.94 0.20
CA GLN A 192 15.05 -8.46 -1.15
C GLN A 192 16.31 -7.83 -1.76
N LYS A 193 16.52 -8.07 -3.07
CA LYS A 193 17.67 -7.51 -3.81
C LYS A 193 17.25 -6.55 -4.90
N TYR A 194 16.07 -6.76 -5.50
CA TYR A 194 15.63 -6.06 -6.69
C TYR A 194 14.47 -5.11 -6.43
N TYR A 195 13.57 -5.47 -5.51
CA TYR A 195 12.32 -4.73 -5.28
C TYR A 195 12.20 -4.26 -3.84
N PRO A 196 11.53 -3.13 -3.61
CA PRO A 196 11.19 -2.68 -2.27
C PRO A 196 10.06 -3.52 -1.68
N LEU A 197 9.79 -3.32 -0.40
CA LEU A 197 8.59 -3.80 0.30
C LEU A 197 7.88 -2.62 0.96
N PRO A 198 6.54 -2.60 0.93
CA PRO A 198 5.79 -1.60 1.69
C PRO A 198 5.99 -1.80 3.20
N ASP A 199 5.91 -0.71 3.96
CA ASP A 199 6.09 -0.73 5.42
C ASP A 199 5.06 -1.58 6.15
N TYR A 200 3.88 -1.77 5.55
CA TYR A 200 2.79 -2.61 6.06
C TYR A 200 2.85 -4.09 5.60
N VAL A 201 3.94 -4.52 4.98
CA VAL A 201 4.08 -5.90 4.44
C VAL A 201 3.74 -7.01 5.45
N GLY A 202 3.98 -6.76 6.75
CA GLY A 202 3.63 -7.70 7.83
C GLY A 202 2.11 -7.91 8.01
N ALA A 203 1.29 -7.00 7.52
CA ALA A 203 -0.16 -7.04 7.66
C ALA A 203 -0.91 -7.53 6.41
N LEU A 204 -0.23 -7.88 5.32
CA LEU A 204 -0.90 -8.29 4.07
C LEU A 204 -1.97 -9.37 4.29
N ARG A 205 -1.70 -10.35 5.16
CA ARG A 205 -2.69 -11.39 5.49
C ARG A 205 -3.90 -10.88 6.26
N VAL A 206 -3.72 -9.81 7.04
CA VAL A 206 -4.81 -9.21 7.82
C VAL A 206 -5.68 -8.35 6.89
N ILE A 207 -5.06 -7.73 5.91
CA ILE A 207 -5.75 -6.96 4.87
C ILE A 207 -6.55 -7.91 3.95
N ASP A 208 -5.95 -9.04 3.53
CA ASP A 208 -6.70 -10.12 2.83
C ASP A 208 -7.90 -10.61 3.67
N LEU A 209 -7.73 -10.73 5.00
CA LEU A 209 -8.80 -11.18 5.90
C LEU A 209 -9.93 -10.15 6.01
N ASP A 210 -9.65 -8.85 5.91
CA ASP A 210 -10.65 -7.78 5.88
C ASP A 210 -11.62 -7.98 4.68
N GLU A 211 -11.05 -8.18 3.49
CA GLU A 211 -11.82 -8.48 2.28
C GLU A 211 -12.68 -9.75 2.43
N GLU A 212 -12.11 -10.81 3.00
CA GLU A 212 -12.83 -12.08 3.19
C GLU A 212 -13.96 -11.96 4.22
N VAL A 213 -13.79 -11.14 5.27
CA VAL A 213 -14.87 -10.85 6.25
C VAL A 213 -16.01 -10.10 5.57
N ASP A 214 -15.70 -9.08 4.77
CA ASP A 214 -16.72 -8.34 4.01
C ASP A 214 -17.45 -9.24 3.00
N ASN A 215 -16.72 -10.07 2.26
CA ASN A 215 -17.27 -11.04 1.33
C ASN A 215 -18.18 -12.06 2.03
N PHE A 216 -17.79 -12.51 3.23
CA PHE A 216 -18.60 -13.42 4.03
C PHE A 216 -19.92 -12.77 4.45
N HIS A 217 -19.88 -11.53 4.95
CA HIS A 217 -21.10 -10.78 5.31
C HIS A 217 -21.99 -10.54 4.11
N LEU A 218 -21.42 -10.12 2.99
CA LEU A 218 -22.15 -9.91 1.75
C LEU A 218 -22.84 -11.20 1.26
N ASN A 219 -22.12 -12.32 1.29
CA ASN A 219 -22.67 -13.62 0.90
C ASN A 219 -23.76 -14.09 1.87
N ASN A 220 -23.60 -13.87 3.16
CA ASN A 220 -24.64 -14.17 4.15
C ASN A 220 -25.92 -13.35 3.91
N ILE A 221 -25.77 -12.07 3.59
CA ILE A 221 -26.90 -11.21 3.25
C ILE A 221 -27.57 -11.67 1.96
N LYS A 222 -26.79 -11.96 0.91
CA LYS A 222 -27.31 -12.38 -0.40
C LYS A 222 -27.99 -13.75 -0.38
N ASN A 223 -27.44 -14.68 0.39
CA ASN A 223 -27.90 -16.07 0.39
C ASN A 223 -28.84 -16.40 1.58
N GLY A 224 -29.05 -15.42 2.48
CA GLY A 224 -29.70 -15.67 3.78
C GLY A 224 -28.79 -16.44 4.73
N LEU A 225 -28.88 -16.14 6.02
CA LEU A 225 -28.03 -16.74 7.09
C LEU A 225 -28.26 -18.26 7.27
N ALA A 226 -29.35 -18.79 6.73
CA ALA A 226 -29.69 -20.20 6.63
C ALA A 226 -30.85 -20.37 5.62
N PRO A 227 -31.12 -21.56 5.07
CA PRO A 227 -32.34 -21.77 4.32
C PRO A 227 -33.52 -21.34 5.19
N SER A 228 -34.19 -20.26 4.81
CA SER A 228 -35.30 -19.69 5.57
C SER A 228 -36.52 -20.56 5.45
N LEU A 229 -36.57 -21.41 4.42
CA LEU A 229 -37.67 -22.28 4.12
C LEU A 229 -37.17 -23.59 3.53
N ALA A 230 -37.56 -24.71 4.15
CA ALA A 230 -37.43 -26.04 3.57
C ALA A 230 -38.79 -26.52 3.10
N ILE A 231 -38.95 -26.77 1.80
CA ILE A 231 -40.16 -27.35 1.21
C ILE A 231 -39.89 -28.80 0.84
N THR A 232 -40.57 -29.70 1.48
CA THR A 232 -40.52 -31.12 1.15
C THR A 232 -41.85 -31.53 0.52
N THR A 233 -41.80 -32.11 -0.68
CA THR A 233 -42.93 -32.65 -1.40
C THR A 233 -42.81 -34.16 -1.49
N PHE A 234 -43.95 -34.85 -1.65
CA PHE A 234 -44.02 -36.30 -1.76
C PHE A 234 -44.83 -36.66 -3.03
N THR A 235 -44.40 -36.09 -4.16
CA THR A 235 -45.19 -36.17 -5.40
C THR A 235 -44.74 -37.27 -6.34
N ASN A 236 -43.64 -37.99 -6.06
CA ASN A 236 -43.01 -38.94 -6.98
C ASN A 236 -42.92 -38.41 -8.40
N ALA A 237 -42.64 -37.10 -8.53
CA ALA A 237 -42.48 -36.41 -9.80
C ALA A 237 -41.31 -36.97 -10.59
N ASP A 238 -41.43 -37.00 -11.89
CA ASP A 238 -40.30 -37.33 -12.75
C ASP A 238 -39.23 -36.21 -12.72
N PRO A 239 -38.02 -36.46 -13.22
CA PRO A 239 -36.91 -35.49 -13.14
C PRO A 239 -37.22 -34.13 -13.80
N ASP A 240 -37.99 -34.09 -14.87
CA ASP A 240 -38.35 -32.87 -15.59
C ASP A 240 -39.37 -32.05 -14.80
N GLN A 241 -40.34 -32.73 -14.16
CA GLN A 241 -41.35 -32.13 -13.27
C GLN A 241 -40.67 -31.57 -11.99
N ARG A 242 -39.72 -32.29 -11.41
CA ARG A 242 -38.92 -31.80 -10.26
C ARG A 242 -38.20 -30.51 -10.58
N GLN A 243 -37.56 -30.47 -11.74
CA GLN A 243 -36.83 -29.28 -12.21
C GLN A 243 -37.79 -28.10 -12.44
N ALA A 244 -38.98 -28.34 -13.01
CA ALA A 244 -39.96 -27.29 -13.22
C ALA A 244 -40.52 -26.73 -11.90
N ILE A 245 -40.80 -27.60 -10.91
CA ILE A 245 -41.21 -27.17 -9.57
C ILE A 245 -40.11 -26.39 -8.85
N GLU A 246 -38.89 -26.87 -8.91
CA GLU A 246 -37.73 -26.16 -8.34
C GLU A 246 -37.57 -24.76 -8.94
N LEU A 247 -37.66 -24.63 -10.26
CA LEU A 247 -37.56 -23.36 -10.96
C LEU A 247 -38.67 -22.39 -10.53
N MET A 248 -39.93 -22.88 -10.49
CA MET A 248 -41.07 -22.09 -10.07
C MET A 248 -40.97 -21.63 -8.60
N LEU A 249 -40.48 -22.48 -7.71
CA LEU A 249 -40.27 -22.13 -6.31
C LEU A 249 -39.12 -21.12 -6.15
N ARG A 250 -38.05 -21.27 -6.93
CA ARG A 250 -36.96 -20.30 -6.95
C ARG A 250 -37.43 -18.93 -7.46
N GLU A 251 -38.18 -18.87 -8.55
CA GLU A 251 -38.76 -17.62 -9.05
C GLU A 251 -39.72 -16.96 -8.06
N GLN A 252 -40.48 -17.72 -7.31
CA GLN A 252 -41.45 -17.19 -6.36
C GLN A 252 -40.85 -16.76 -5.02
N TYR A 253 -39.74 -17.40 -4.57
CA TYR A 253 -39.17 -17.20 -3.24
C TYR A 253 -37.73 -16.67 -3.25
N GLN A 254 -37.07 -16.56 -4.38
CA GLN A 254 -35.72 -16.01 -4.57
C GLN A 254 -35.74 -14.76 -5.46
N GLY A 255 -36.56 -13.76 -5.14
CA GLY A 255 -36.45 -12.42 -5.75
C GLY A 255 -35.55 -11.50 -4.92
N THR A 256 -35.14 -10.39 -5.51
CA THR A 256 -34.28 -9.34 -4.86
C THR A 256 -34.87 -8.82 -3.53
N ASP A 257 -36.18 -8.98 -3.30
CA ASP A 257 -36.91 -8.57 -2.09
C ASP A 257 -37.14 -9.71 -1.09
N ASN A 258 -36.84 -10.97 -1.45
CA ASN A 258 -37.01 -12.14 -0.61
C ASN A 258 -35.67 -12.85 -0.37
N ALA A 259 -34.83 -12.26 0.46
CA ALA A 259 -33.54 -12.80 0.83
C ALA A 259 -33.68 -14.03 1.77
N GLY A 260 -34.03 -15.19 1.21
CA GLY A 260 -34.02 -16.47 1.90
C GLY A 260 -33.62 -17.59 0.96
N SER A 261 -32.67 -18.43 1.35
CA SER A 261 -32.38 -19.64 0.57
C SER A 261 -33.49 -20.68 0.75
N LEU A 262 -34.01 -21.17 -0.35
CA LEU A 262 -35.04 -22.23 -0.38
C LEU A 262 -34.34 -23.58 -0.54
N LEU A 263 -34.61 -24.50 0.39
CA LEU A 263 -34.24 -25.90 0.24
C LEU A 263 -35.48 -26.68 -0.24
N TYR A 264 -35.46 -27.13 -1.50
CA TYR A 264 -36.50 -27.96 -2.06
C TYR A 264 -36.06 -29.42 -2.12
N MET A 265 -36.92 -30.34 -1.67
CA MET A 265 -36.72 -31.78 -1.73
C MET A 265 -38.02 -32.46 -2.15
N ASP A 266 -37.95 -33.36 -3.14
CA ASP A 266 -39.04 -34.25 -3.49
C ASP A 266 -38.66 -35.71 -3.16
N LEU A 267 -39.42 -36.35 -2.32
CA LEU A 267 -39.11 -37.67 -1.75
C LEU A 267 -40.26 -38.67 -2.02
N ASP A 268 -39.92 -39.93 -2.06
CA ASP A 268 -40.83 -41.01 -2.39
C ASP A 268 -41.86 -41.28 -1.28
N SER A 269 -41.50 -41.02 -0.02
CA SER A 269 -42.40 -41.18 1.13
C SER A 269 -42.04 -40.28 2.30
N PRO A 270 -42.98 -39.94 3.19
CA PRO A 270 -42.70 -39.16 4.41
C PRO A 270 -41.68 -39.82 5.35
N GLU A 271 -41.56 -41.15 5.30
CA GLU A 271 -40.63 -41.91 6.16
C GLU A 271 -39.17 -41.70 5.76
N ASN A 272 -38.93 -41.29 4.52
CA ASN A 272 -37.61 -40.99 3.97
C ASN A 272 -37.23 -39.51 4.11
N ALA A 273 -38.08 -38.70 4.77
CA ALA A 273 -37.78 -37.27 4.95
C ALA A 273 -36.52 -37.08 5.79
N PRO A 274 -35.52 -36.35 5.29
CA PRO A 274 -34.31 -36.09 6.07
C PRO A 274 -34.65 -35.24 7.29
N VAL A 275 -34.06 -35.59 8.42
CA VAL A 275 -34.12 -34.75 9.63
C VAL A 275 -33.20 -33.59 9.45
N ILE A 276 -33.73 -32.40 9.19
CA ILE A 276 -32.96 -31.19 9.15
C ILE A 276 -32.74 -30.69 10.57
N THR A 277 -31.58 -30.96 11.14
CA THR A 277 -31.23 -30.42 12.44
C THR A 277 -30.52 -29.09 12.19
N PRO A 278 -31.10 -27.95 12.53
CA PRO A 278 -30.39 -26.67 12.44
C PRO A 278 -29.21 -26.72 13.40
N ILE A 279 -28.01 -26.47 12.88
CA ILE A 279 -26.86 -26.24 13.72
C ILE A 279 -26.97 -24.80 14.20
N PRO A 280 -27.31 -24.56 15.48
CA PRO A 280 -27.44 -23.18 15.96
C PRO A 280 -26.06 -22.51 15.90
N GLN A 281 -25.98 -21.43 15.15
CA GLN A 281 -24.78 -20.57 15.13
C GLN A 281 -24.78 -19.69 16.40
N ASN A 282 -24.71 -20.34 17.58
CA ASN A 282 -24.68 -19.62 18.84
C ASN A 282 -23.42 -18.77 18.94
N GLY A 283 -23.58 -17.46 18.94
CA GLY A 283 -22.49 -16.49 19.12
C GLY A 283 -21.74 -16.10 17.86
N ALA A 284 -22.16 -16.52 16.67
CA ALA A 284 -21.51 -16.17 15.42
C ALA A 284 -21.43 -14.64 15.22
N ASP A 285 -22.51 -13.91 15.48
CA ASP A 285 -22.55 -12.45 15.32
C ASP A 285 -21.54 -11.73 16.22
N GLY A 286 -21.43 -12.14 17.49
CA GLY A 286 -20.44 -11.59 18.41
C GLY A 286 -18.99 -11.92 17.99
N TYR A 287 -18.76 -13.12 17.47
CA TYR A 287 -17.43 -13.52 16.98
C TYR A 287 -17.01 -12.70 15.77
N TYR A 288 -17.90 -12.51 14.80
CA TYR A 288 -17.57 -11.72 13.60
C TYR A 288 -17.38 -10.23 13.89
N THR A 289 -18.17 -9.65 14.80
CA THR A 289 -17.95 -8.27 15.24
C THR A 289 -16.58 -8.11 15.89
N THR A 290 -16.21 -8.99 16.81
CA THR A 290 -14.89 -8.97 17.48
C THR A 290 -13.76 -9.20 16.47
N LEU A 291 -13.96 -10.07 15.46
CA LEU A 291 -12.96 -10.31 14.41
C LEU A 291 -12.77 -9.06 13.55
N SER A 292 -13.83 -8.39 13.11
CA SER A 292 -13.76 -7.16 12.34
C SER A 292 -13.05 -6.04 13.10
N GLU A 293 -13.37 -5.85 14.39
CA GLU A 293 -12.66 -4.89 15.25
C GLU A 293 -11.15 -5.20 15.37
N LEU A 294 -10.81 -6.47 15.58
CA LEU A 294 -9.41 -6.91 15.67
C LEU A 294 -8.64 -6.69 14.36
N VAL A 295 -9.26 -6.99 13.21
CA VAL A 295 -8.70 -6.79 11.87
C VAL A 295 -8.45 -5.30 11.66
N THR A 296 -9.45 -4.45 11.92
CA THR A 296 -9.31 -2.99 11.85
C THR A 296 -8.14 -2.48 12.68
N GLN A 297 -8.05 -2.85 13.96
CA GLN A 297 -6.97 -2.43 14.84
C GLN A 297 -5.57 -2.86 14.34
N LYS A 298 -5.45 -4.07 13.78
CA LYS A 298 -4.19 -4.56 13.23
C LYS A 298 -3.79 -3.81 11.97
N ILE A 299 -4.73 -3.46 11.10
CA ILE A 299 -4.45 -2.66 9.89
C ILE A 299 -4.00 -1.25 10.30
N LEU A 300 -4.71 -0.58 11.22
CA LEU A 300 -4.32 0.73 11.75
C LEU A 300 -2.90 0.70 12.34
N THR A 301 -2.59 -0.33 13.15
CA THR A 301 -1.26 -0.51 13.75
C THR A 301 -0.19 -0.72 12.68
N ALA A 302 -0.47 -1.50 11.64
CA ALA A 302 0.47 -1.76 10.55
C ALA A 302 0.80 -0.49 9.74
N HIS A 303 -0.16 0.41 9.61
CA HIS A 303 0.03 1.73 9.01
C HIS A 303 0.58 2.78 9.99
N ARG A 304 0.80 2.39 11.25
CA ARG A 304 1.27 3.31 12.31
C ARG A 304 0.34 4.50 12.52
N ILE A 305 -0.98 4.32 12.28
CA ILE A 305 -1.98 5.33 12.59
C ILE A 305 -2.08 5.47 14.09
N THR A 306 -1.77 6.64 14.60
CA THR A 306 -1.65 6.93 16.05
C THR A 306 -2.99 6.99 16.76
N SER A 307 -4.04 7.43 16.05
CA SER A 307 -5.41 7.42 16.56
C SER A 307 -6.41 7.20 15.43
N PRO A 308 -7.42 6.30 15.60
CA PRO A 308 -8.50 6.12 14.62
C PRO A 308 -9.29 7.40 14.32
N MET A 309 -9.28 8.35 15.26
CA MET A 309 -9.98 9.64 15.13
C MET A 309 -9.44 10.52 14.00
N ILE A 310 -8.15 10.37 13.64
CA ILE A 310 -7.55 11.04 12.49
C ILE A 310 -8.27 10.63 11.18
N LEU A 311 -8.78 9.40 11.14
CA LEU A 311 -9.56 8.86 10.02
C LEU A 311 -11.08 9.09 10.19
N GLY A 312 -11.51 9.88 11.18
CA GLY A 312 -12.92 10.11 11.48
C GLY A 312 -13.63 8.95 12.19
N ILE A 313 -12.91 7.92 12.63
CA ILE A 313 -13.44 6.76 13.31
C ILE A 313 -13.52 7.06 14.82
N LYS A 314 -14.74 7.02 15.39
CA LYS A 314 -14.95 7.17 16.83
C LYS A 314 -14.84 5.81 17.54
N THR A 315 -13.98 5.73 18.55
CA THR A 315 -13.87 4.54 19.39
C THR A 315 -14.74 4.71 20.63
N PRO A 316 -15.54 3.71 21.03
CA PRO A 316 -16.33 3.77 22.26
C PRO A 316 -15.44 4.04 23.47
N GLY A 317 -15.81 5.04 24.29
CA GLY A 317 -15.06 5.40 25.50
C GLY A 317 -13.97 6.47 25.33
N GLN A 318 -13.63 6.89 24.12
CA GLN A 318 -12.79 8.06 23.89
C GLN A 318 -13.61 9.34 23.94
N LEU A 319 -13.19 10.27 24.79
CA LEU A 319 -13.85 11.60 24.93
C LEU A 319 -13.59 12.53 23.74
N GLY A 320 -12.52 12.26 22.94
CA GLY A 320 -12.24 12.90 21.65
C GLY A 320 -12.11 14.40 21.74
N GLY A 321 -11.22 14.90 22.60
CA GLY A 321 -10.90 16.32 22.64
C GLY A 321 -10.16 16.78 21.36
N ARG A 322 -10.28 18.06 21.01
CA ARG A 322 -9.53 18.69 19.91
C ARG A 322 -8.02 18.47 20.09
N ASP A 323 -7.52 18.67 21.31
CA ASP A 323 -6.10 18.56 21.64
C ASP A 323 -5.58 17.12 21.44
N GLU A 324 -6.36 16.09 21.79
CA GLU A 324 -6.00 14.68 21.58
C GLU A 324 -5.83 14.36 20.08
N ILE A 325 -6.68 14.94 19.22
CA ILE A 325 -6.58 14.74 17.76
C ILE A 325 -5.34 15.45 17.22
N ILE A 326 -5.06 16.67 17.70
CA ILE A 326 -3.87 17.45 17.30
C ILE A 326 -2.60 16.69 17.68
N ASP A 327 -2.47 16.26 18.95
CA ASP A 327 -1.31 15.53 19.43
C ASP A 327 -1.09 14.22 18.66
N ALA A 328 -2.16 13.46 18.41
CA ALA A 328 -2.09 12.24 17.63
C ALA A 328 -1.67 12.51 16.18
N TYR A 329 -2.14 13.60 15.57
CA TYR A 329 -1.75 13.99 14.22
C TYR A 329 -0.30 14.46 14.17
N LEU A 330 0.16 15.29 15.10
CA LEU A 330 1.55 15.74 15.18
C LEU A 330 2.50 14.55 15.34
N LEU A 331 2.14 13.57 16.17
CA LEU A 331 2.91 12.34 16.30
C LEU A 331 2.97 11.57 14.97
N LEU A 332 1.84 11.45 14.25
CA LEU A 332 1.82 10.82 12.91
C LEU A 332 2.69 11.58 11.91
N VAL A 333 2.59 12.91 11.89
CA VAL A 333 3.41 13.75 11.02
C VAL A 333 4.89 13.52 11.28
N ASN A 334 5.33 13.62 12.53
CA ASN A 334 6.74 13.54 12.86
C ASN A 334 7.34 12.13 12.68
N THR A 335 6.56 11.07 12.96
CA THR A 335 7.08 9.69 12.95
C THR A 335 6.84 8.94 11.64
N VAL A 336 5.85 9.35 10.84
CA VAL A 336 5.46 8.65 9.62
C VAL A 336 5.58 9.55 8.39
N ILE A 337 4.94 10.71 8.40
CA ILE A 337 4.78 11.56 7.21
C ILE A 337 6.11 12.22 6.81
N ARG A 338 6.77 12.89 7.76
CA ARG A 338 8.05 13.60 7.49
C ARG A 338 9.14 12.74 6.84
N PRO A 339 9.41 11.50 7.27
CA PRO A 339 10.39 10.65 6.61
C PRO A 339 10.07 10.37 5.13
N TYR A 340 8.78 10.22 4.78
CA TYR A 340 8.35 10.08 3.39
C TYR A 340 8.57 11.37 2.61
N GLN A 341 8.18 12.52 3.18
CA GLN A 341 8.37 13.84 2.57
C GLN A 341 9.86 14.11 2.29
N GLN A 342 10.74 13.96 3.27
CA GLN A 342 12.18 14.16 3.11
C GLN A 342 12.77 13.34 1.97
N THR A 343 12.41 12.05 1.90
CA THR A 343 12.91 11.17 0.84
C THR A 343 12.45 11.62 -0.55
N LEU A 344 11.19 12.00 -0.69
CA LEU A 344 10.62 12.44 -1.96
C LEU A 344 11.19 13.80 -2.37
N LEU A 345 11.30 14.75 -1.42
CA LEU A 345 11.85 16.09 -1.66
C LEU A 345 13.26 16.02 -2.17
N THR A 346 14.14 15.21 -1.54
CA THR A 346 15.52 15.01 -2.01
C THR A 346 15.59 14.61 -3.48
N SER A 347 14.72 13.69 -3.92
CA SER A 347 14.70 13.26 -5.33
C SER A 347 14.17 14.35 -6.27
N ILE A 348 13.21 15.16 -5.80
CA ILE A 348 12.64 16.27 -6.59
C ILE A 348 13.67 17.40 -6.72
N GLU A 349 14.35 17.75 -5.64
CA GLU A 349 15.40 18.76 -5.63
C GLU A 349 16.53 18.40 -6.59
N GLU A 350 16.99 17.14 -6.57
CA GLU A 350 17.99 16.64 -7.53
C GLU A 350 17.52 16.85 -8.99
N MET A 351 16.25 16.56 -9.28
CA MET A 351 15.72 16.76 -10.63
C MET A 351 15.56 18.23 -11.00
N LEU A 352 15.12 19.08 -10.07
CA LEU A 352 14.98 20.52 -10.28
C LEU A 352 16.33 21.20 -10.52
N GLU A 353 17.37 20.84 -9.79
CA GLU A 353 18.75 21.33 -10.02
C GLU A 353 19.25 20.94 -11.41
N MET A 354 18.94 19.72 -11.86
CA MET A 354 19.25 19.27 -13.21
C MET A 354 18.40 19.93 -14.31
N MET A 355 17.18 20.38 -14.00
CA MET A 355 16.33 21.14 -14.91
C MET A 355 16.73 22.61 -15.01
N TYR A 356 17.15 23.21 -13.90
CA TYR A 356 17.44 24.64 -13.76
C TYR A 356 18.84 24.91 -13.19
N PRO A 357 19.90 24.44 -13.83
CA PRO A 357 21.26 24.54 -13.27
C PRO A 357 21.73 25.99 -13.07
N GLU A 358 21.06 26.96 -13.72
CA GLU A 358 21.35 28.38 -13.56
C GLU A 358 20.79 28.98 -12.25
N LYS A 359 19.91 28.29 -11.55
CA LYS A 359 19.29 28.79 -10.31
C LYS A 359 20.06 28.42 -9.03
N GLY A 360 21.10 27.58 -9.15
CA GLY A 360 21.89 27.11 -8.00
C GLY A 360 21.17 26.11 -7.14
N ASP A 361 21.49 26.07 -5.85
CA ASP A 361 20.87 25.16 -4.89
C ASP A 361 19.37 25.47 -4.75
N ILE A 362 18.54 24.47 -5.03
CA ILE A 362 17.09 24.60 -4.99
C ILE A 362 16.59 23.87 -3.75
N SER A 363 15.87 24.57 -2.88
CA SER A 363 15.18 23.97 -1.75
C SER A 363 13.68 23.94 -1.99
N VAL A 364 13.10 22.79 -1.74
CA VAL A 364 11.65 22.54 -1.85
C VAL A 364 11.12 22.07 -0.50
N GLY A 365 9.97 22.57 -0.12
CA GLY A 365 9.24 22.16 1.08
C GLY A 365 7.84 21.67 0.77
N VAL A 366 7.19 21.12 1.77
CA VAL A 366 5.76 20.79 1.74
C VAL A 366 5.02 21.66 2.73
N GLN A 367 3.99 22.34 2.26
CA GLN A 367 3.09 23.07 3.14
C GLN A 367 2.18 22.07 3.86
N GLN A 368 2.23 22.05 5.20
CA GLN A 368 1.46 21.10 6.00
C GLN A 368 -0.04 21.40 5.96
N LEU A 369 -0.86 20.33 6.08
CA LEU A 369 -2.31 20.47 6.19
C LEU A 369 -2.69 21.19 7.48
N LYS A 370 -3.61 22.15 7.38
CA LYS A 370 -4.25 22.79 8.53
C LYS A 370 -5.41 21.92 8.99
N LEU A 371 -5.31 21.39 10.21
CA LEU A 371 -6.37 20.53 10.76
C LEU A 371 -7.66 21.30 11.09
N PHE A 372 -7.54 22.59 11.47
CA PHE A 372 -8.67 23.43 11.86
C PHE A 372 -8.49 24.83 11.32
N ALA A 373 -9.58 25.46 10.88
CA ALA A 373 -9.56 26.77 10.23
C ALA A 373 -9.30 27.96 11.18
N ASP A 374 -9.37 27.75 12.50
CA ASP A 374 -9.29 28.82 13.49
C ASP A 374 -8.05 28.66 14.36
N GLY A 375 -7.03 29.47 14.11
CA GLY A 375 -5.84 29.63 14.94
C GLY A 375 -4.66 30.12 14.12
N GLU A 376 -4.05 31.20 14.56
CA GLU A 376 -2.73 31.66 14.07
C GLU A 376 -1.66 30.65 14.54
N GLU A 377 -1.68 29.43 14.01
CA GLU A 377 -0.55 28.51 14.16
C GLU A 377 0.36 28.71 12.93
N GLU A 378 1.60 29.08 13.19
CA GLU A 378 2.65 29.13 12.17
C GLU A 378 2.66 27.79 11.42
N VAL A 379 2.51 27.86 10.09
CA VAL A 379 2.53 26.69 9.22
C VAL A 379 3.98 26.25 9.08
N ASP A 380 4.34 25.18 9.76
CA ASP A 380 5.65 24.56 9.59
C ASP A 380 5.83 24.09 8.14
N VAL A 381 6.80 24.66 7.45
CA VAL A 381 7.26 24.18 6.14
C VAL A 381 8.37 23.18 6.37
N VAL A 382 8.17 21.93 5.97
CA VAL A 382 9.23 20.92 6.02
C VAL A 382 10.14 21.11 4.82
N THR A 383 11.42 21.37 5.06
CA THR A 383 12.46 21.42 4.02
C THR A 383 13.42 20.25 4.20
N SER A 384 14.09 19.82 3.14
CA SER A 384 15.05 18.72 3.18
C SER A 384 16.27 19.00 4.08
N THR A 385 16.52 20.27 4.37
CA THR A 385 17.72 20.76 5.10
C THR A 385 17.58 20.74 6.63
N GLU A 386 16.38 20.53 7.20
CA GLU A 386 16.17 20.58 8.66
C GLU A 386 16.69 19.35 9.44
N ALA A 387 17.25 18.36 8.77
CA ALA A 387 17.76 17.16 9.42
C ALA A 387 19.13 17.34 10.11
N GLU A 388 19.85 18.46 9.91
CA GLU A 388 21.23 18.60 10.40
C GLU A 388 21.43 19.63 11.54
N VAL A 389 20.46 20.43 11.94
CA VAL A 389 20.71 21.58 12.84
C VAL A 389 20.07 21.48 14.25
N GLY A 390 19.32 20.44 14.55
CA GLY A 390 18.52 20.36 15.81
C GLY A 390 19.18 19.66 17.01
N GLU A 391 20.21 18.85 16.85
CA GLU A 391 20.67 17.95 17.94
C GLU A 391 21.97 18.35 18.66
N ASP A 392 22.83 19.18 18.08
CA ASP A 392 24.14 19.41 18.70
C ASP A 392 24.18 20.51 19.79
N SER A 393 23.26 21.48 19.78
CA SER A 393 23.37 22.61 20.74
C SER A 393 22.72 22.33 22.11
N GLU A 394 21.72 21.48 22.19
CA GLU A 394 21.09 21.09 23.47
C GLU A 394 21.85 19.97 24.18
N LEU A 395 22.43 19.03 23.42
CA LEU A 395 23.25 17.95 23.99
C LEU A 395 24.58 18.49 24.56
N GLU A 396 25.23 19.44 23.89
CA GLU A 396 26.45 20.09 24.42
C GLU A 396 26.14 20.88 25.71
N ALA A 397 25.00 21.56 25.80
CA ALA A 397 24.60 22.29 27.02
C ALA A 397 24.19 21.36 28.17
N GLU A 398 23.69 20.16 27.92
CA GLU A 398 23.42 19.15 28.96
C GLU A 398 24.69 18.44 29.42
N ILE A 399 25.64 18.18 28.54
CA ILE A 399 26.94 17.57 28.86
C ILE A 399 27.76 18.55 29.70
N GLU A 400 27.80 19.83 29.37
CA GLU A 400 28.53 20.86 30.14
C GLU A 400 27.96 21.06 31.54
N LYS A 401 26.62 20.98 31.71
CA LYS A 401 25.96 20.99 33.03
C LYS A 401 26.19 19.72 33.86
N ALA A 402 26.37 18.57 33.20
CA ALA A 402 26.66 17.33 33.91
C ALA A 402 28.10 17.27 34.38
N ASP A 403 29.06 17.82 33.64
CA ASP A 403 30.47 17.92 34.00
C ASP A 403 30.68 18.95 35.14
N GLU A 404 29.99 20.10 35.14
CA GLU A 404 30.03 21.06 36.25
C GLU A 404 29.45 20.48 37.56
N ALA A 405 28.41 19.62 37.47
CA ALA A 405 27.85 18.95 38.63
C ALA A 405 28.76 17.86 39.22
N ALA A 406 29.52 17.18 38.36
CA ALA A 406 30.48 16.14 38.78
C ALA A 406 31.73 16.74 39.46
N ASP A 407 32.20 17.92 39.01
CA ASP A 407 33.33 18.61 39.61
C ASP A 407 32.96 19.26 40.99
N ALA A 408 31.71 19.62 41.20
CA ALA A 408 31.21 20.15 42.48
C ALA A 408 31.14 19.08 43.58
N ASP A 409 30.90 17.83 43.24
CA ASP A 409 30.80 16.72 44.23
C ASP A 409 32.18 16.14 44.58
N SER A 410 33.19 16.27 43.74
CA SER A 410 34.56 15.76 44.00
C SER A 410 35.34 16.60 45.02
N ASN A 411 34.87 17.80 45.39
CA ASN A 411 35.56 18.72 46.31
C ASN A 411 35.11 18.63 47.77
N ASN A 412 34.16 17.72 48.11
CA ASN A 412 33.58 17.67 49.44
C ASN A 412 34.02 16.46 50.28
N ASP A 413 34.88 15.57 49.80
CA ASP A 413 35.44 14.45 50.56
C ASP A 413 36.89 14.66 50.97
N ARG A 414 37.13 15.61 51.88
CA ARG A 414 38.31 15.62 52.76
C ARG A 414 37.88 15.40 54.18
N PHE A 415 37.97 14.17 54.65
CA PHE A 415 37.89 13.83 56.06
C PHE A 415 39.19 14.25 56.74
N PRO A 416 39.12 14.87 57.93
CA PRO A 416 40.25 15.00 58.84
C PRO A 416 40.39 13.76 59.73
N ILE A 417 41.61 13.45 60.08
CA ILE A 417 42.18 12.41 60.92
C ILE A 417 41.44 12.33 62.29
#